data_ba55b5ddb92b2604f0f54f538914f783
#
_entry.id   ba55b5ddb92b2604f0f54f538914f783
#
_cell.length_a   1.000
_cell.length_b   1.000
_cell.length_c   1.000
_cell.angle_alpha   90.00
_cell.angle_beta   90.00
_cell.angle_gamma   90.00
#
_symmetry.space_group_name_H-M   'P 1'
#
loop_
_entity.id
_entity.type
_entity.pdbx_description
1 polymer ?
#
loop_
_entity_poly.entity_id
_entity_poly.type
_entity_poly.pdbx_seq_one_letter_code
_entity_poly.pdbx_strand_id
1 'polypeptide(L)'
;MQIRLDNQVAVVTGGSRGIGAATVKAFAEAGSKVVFSYRRAAGAAQKIARACAARKQVAIALRADVSKMPDAKSLVEAAVNRFGRLDILVANAGIWNAAPAPIERMTERQWDEMLATNLKGVYAVIHHAARHMVRRKSGRIIVVSSTAGQRGEPLHTHYGASKGGVISLVKGLAAELAPHGILINCVAPGWVDTDMAESVTRNRGEYRKALATIPLRRFARPEEIALPILFLASDFASYMTGEILNVNGGSVLCG
;
A
#
# COMPACT_ATOMS: atom_id res chain seq x y z
N MET A 1 16.42 -12.34 -15.14
CA MET A 1 16.34 -10.88 -14.92
C MET A 1 15.94 -10.64 -13.47
N GLN A 2 16.69 -9.84 -12.72
CA GLN A 2 16.44 -9.60 -11.28
C GLN A 2 16.23 -8.11 -11.06
N ILE A 3 15.16 -7.74 -10.34
CA ILE A 3 14.93 -6.34 -9.95
C ILE A 3 15.92 -5.98 -8.84
N ARG A 4 16.64 -4.87 -9.03
CA ARG A 4 17.57 -4.30 -8.06
C ARG A 4 17.15 -2.86 -7.74
N LEU A 5 17.20 -2.50 -6.46
CA LEU A 5 16.92 -1.16 -5.94
C LEU A 5 18.11 -0.65 -5.11
N ASP A 6 19.32 -0.99 -5.53
CA ASP A 6 20.54 -0.64 -4.80
C ASP A 6 20.65 0.87 -4.60
N ASN A 7 21.03 1.28 -3.39
CA ASN A 7 21.16 2.68 -2.99
C ASN A 7 19.87 3.52 -3.05
N GLN A 8 18.71 2.93 -3.33
CA GLN A 8 17.42 3.60 -3.24
C GLN A 8 16.88 3.56 -1.80
N VAL A 9 16.14 4.60 -1.44
CA VAL A 9 15.49 4.75 -0.15
C VAL A 9 13.98 4.67 -0.35
N ALA A 10 13.33 3.72 0.33
CA ALA A 10 11.90 3.50 0.26
C ALA A 10 11.20 3.79 1.60
N VAL A 11 10.03 4.42 1.53
CA VAL A 11 9.08 4.51 2.64
C VAL A 11 7.90 3.58 2.34
N VAL A 12 7.56 2.69 3.29
CA VAL A 12 6.41 1.78 3.19
C VAL A 12 5.46 2.02 4.36
N THR A 13 4.23 2.44 4.10
CA THR A 13 3.24 2.61 5.17
C THR A 13 2.55 1.30 5.51
N GLY A 14 2.32 1.04 6.82
CA GLY A 14 1.68 -0.20 7.27
C GLY A 14 2.54 -1.45 7.05
N GLY A 15 3.87 -1.35 7.20
CA GLY A 15 4.85 -2.40 6.90
C GLY A 15 4.96 -3.52 7.94
N SER A 16 4.12 -3.56 8.99
CA SER A 16 4.26 -4.53 10.08
C SER A 16 3.62 -5.89 9.85
N ARG A 17 2.73 -6.03 8.85
CA ARG A 17 2.00 -7.28 8.53
C ARG A 17 1.48 -7.29 7.10
N GLY A 18 0.99 -8.45 6.65
CA GLY A 18 0.35 -8.64 5.34
C GLY A 18 1.19 -8.16 4.16
N ILE A 19 0.54 -7.50 3.21
CA ILE A 19 1.18 -6.97 1.99
C ILE A 19 2.34 -6.04 2.32
N GLY A 20 2.16 -5.13 3.29
CA GLY A 20 3.21 -4.19 3.69
C GLY A 20 4.48 -4.88 4.20
N ALA A 21 4.33 -5.93 5.01
CA ALA A 21 5.47 -6.71 5.52
C ALA A 21 6.19 -7.46 4.40
N ALA A 22 5.45 -8.06 3.47
CA ALA A 22 6.02 -8.71 2.29
C ALA A 22 6.75 -7.70 1.40
N THR A 23 6.17 -6.50 1.21
CA THR A 23 6.80 -5.40 0.48
C THR A 23 8.10 -4.94 1.13
N VAL A 24 8.13 -4.72 2.46
CA VAL A 24 9.35 -4.34 3.19
C VAL A 24 10.47 -5.35 2.96
N LYS A 25 10.16 -6.66 3.07
CA LYS A 25 11.14 -7.73 2.83
C LYS A 25 11.63 -7.74 1.39
N ALA A 26 10.72 -7.69 0.40
CA ALA A 26 11.07 -7.72 -1.01
C ALA A 26 11.96 -6.53 -1.41
N PHE A 27 11.66 -5.33 -0.91
CA PHE A 27 12.47 -4.12 -1.16
C PHE A 27 13.85 -4.21 -0.51
N ALA A 28 13.92 -4.70 0.73
CA ALA A 28 15.19 -4.91 1.42
C ALA A 28 16.06 -5.98 0.71
N GLU A 29 15.45 -7.06 0.23
CA GLU A 29 16.12 -8.09 -0.58
C GLU A 29 16.60 -7.56 -1.95
N ALA A 30 15.87 -6.61 -2.53
CA ALA A 30 16.28 -5.92 -3.75
C ALA A 30 17.40 -4.86 -3.53
N GLY A 31 17.86 -4.64 -2.30
CA GLY A 31 18.97 -3.73 -1.96
C GLY A 31 18.55 -2.33 -1.52
N SER A 32 17.24 -2.06 -1.40
CA SER A 32 16.74 -0.77 -0.92
C SER A 32 16.91 -0.62 0.60
N LYS A 33 17.16 0.60 1.06
CA LYS A 33 17.04 0.99 2.47
C LYS A 33 15.58 1.34 2.74
N VAL A 34 14.93 0.61 3.64
CA VAL A 34 13.48 0.75 3.87
C VAL A 34 13.20 1.40 5.22
N VAL A 35 12.38 2.45 5.24
CA VAL A 35 11.72 2.97 6.45
C VAL A 35 10.25 2.60 6.36
N PHE A 36 9.70 1.96 7.39
CA PHE A 36 8.30 1.55 7.35
C PHE A 36 7.53 1.90 8.61
N SER A 37 6.24 2.20 8.44
CA SER A 37 5.40 2.54 9.58
C SER A 37 4.59 1.38 10.11
N TYR A 38 4.27 1.46 11.39
CA TYR A 38 3.24 0.68 12.06
C TYR A 38 2.45 1.57 13.02
N ARG A 39 1.17 1.23 13.28
CA ARG A 39 0.35 1.98 14.25
C ARG A 39 0.32 1.32 15.63
N ARG A 40 0.02 0.03 15.70
CA ARG A 40 -0.19 -0.73 16.96
C ARG A 40 0.75 -1.94 17.12
N ALA A 41 1.14 -2.58 16.04
CA ALA A 41 1.85 -3.87 16.04
C ALA A 41 3.38 -3.72 16.17
N ALA A 42 3.85 -3.16 17.30
CA ALA A 42 5.29 -2.89 17.52
C ALA A 42 6.15 -4.18 17.48
N GLY A 43 5.71 -5.25 18.14
CA GLY A 43 6.43 -6.52 18.14
C GLY A 43 6.58 -7.13 16.74
N ALA A 44 5.54 -7.10 15.93
CA ALA A 44 5.59 -7.58 14.55
C ALA A 44 6.53 -6.72 13.69
N ALA A 45 6.48 -5.39 13.84
CA ALA A 45 7.38 -4.48 13.14
C ALA A 45 8.85 -4.73 13.50
N GLN A 46 9.16 -4.88 14.79
CA GLN A 46 10.50 -5.20 15.24
C GLN A 46 11.01 -6.55 14.73
N LYS A 47 10.13 -7.57 14.67
CA LYS A 47 10.48 -8.89 14.11
C LYS A 47 10.91 -8.76 12.64
N ILE A 48 10.23 -7.94 11.84
CA ILE A 48 10.59 -7.70 10.43
C ILE A 48 11.92 -6.97 10.33
N ALA A 49 12.11 -5.89 11.10
CA ALA A 49 13.37 -5.14 11.11
C ALA A 49 14.57 -6.03 11.47
N ARG A 50 14.43 -6.88 12.50
CA ARG A 50 15.47 -7.84 12.91
C ARG A 50 15.73 -8.89 11.84
N ALA A 51 14.71 -9.41 11.18
CA ALA A 51 14.86 -10.40 10.10
C ALA A 51 15.63 -9.81 8.90
N CYS A 52 15.40 -8.56 8.56
CA CYS A 52 16.18 -7.86 7.53
C CYS A 52 17.62 -7.64 7.99
N ALA A 53 17.83 -7.17 9.23
CA ALA A 53 19.17 -6.93 9.79
C ALA A 53 20.03 -8.21 9.83
N ALA A 54 19.43 -9.36 10.15
CA ALA A 54 20.12 -10.67 10.14
C ALA A 54 20.66 -11.05 8.75
N ARG A 55 20.08 -10.48 7.68
CA ARG A 55 20.52 -10.64 6.29
C ARG A 55 21.39 -9.47 5.79
N LYS A 56 21.87 -8.62 6.69
CA LYS A 56 22.62 -7.37 6.38
C LYS A 56 21.82 -6.37 5.53
N GLN A 57 20.50 -6.44 5.59
CA GLN A 57 19.58 -5.52 4.91
C GLN A 57 19.13 -4.42 5.88
N VAL A 58 18.71 -3.27 5.35
CA VAL A 58 18.31 -2.11 6.15
C VAL A 58 16.79 -1.92 6.12
N ALA A 59 16.13 -2.20 7.24
CA ALA A 59 14.72 -1.91 7.43
C ALA A 59 14.48 -1.29 8.81
N ILE A 60 13.94 -0.08 8.86
CA ILE A 60 13.71 0.70 10.09
C ILE A 60 12.21 0.83 10.34
N ALA A 61 11.75 0.36 11.49
CA ALA A 61 10.37 0.44 11.91
C ALA A 61 10.11 1.72 12.71
N LEU A 62 9.09 2.51 12.32
CA LEU A 62 8.66 3.71 13.03
C LEU A 62 7.18 3.63 13.38
N ARG A 63 6.83 4.06 14.60
CA ARG A 63 5.43 4.22 14.97
C ARG A 63 4.88 5.50 14.33
N ALA A 64 3.86 5.35 13.46
CA ALA A 64 3.18 6.47 12.85
C ALA A 64 1.74 6.10 12.49
N ASP A 65 0.79 6.96 12.80
CA ASP A 65 -0.59 6.90 12.35
C ASP A 65 -0.75 7.83 11.13
N VAL A 66 -0.72 7.25 9.93
CA VAL A 66 -0.74 8.02 8.68
C VAL A 66 -2.01 8.83 8.47
N SER A 67 -3.10 8.56 9.21
CA SER A 67 -4.29 9.41 9.19
C SER A 67 -4.04 10.82 9.76
N LYS A 68 -2.89 11.00 10.44
CA LYS A 68 -2.43 12.26 11.04
C LYS A 68 -1.31 12.87 10.21
N MET A 69 -1.52 14.09 9.72
CA MET A 69 -0.52 14.81 8.91
C MET A 69 0.87 14.91 9.58
N PRO A 70 0.99 15.22 10.89
CA PRO A 70 2.30 15.27 11.55
C PRO A 70 3.04 13.93 11.55
N ASP A 71 2.32 12.82 11.76
CA ASP A 71 2.93 11.49 11.75
C ASP A 71 3.41 11.09 10.35
N ALA A 72 2.59 11.40 9.32
CA ALA A 72 2.96 11.20 7.92
C ALA A 72 4.21 12.01 7.54
N LYS A 73 4.29 13.26 8.00
CA LYS A 73 5.48 14.12 7.85
C LYS A 73 6.70 13.49 8.50
N SER A 74 6.60 13.14 9.78
CA SER A 74 7.70 12.56 10.55
C SER A 74 8.22 11.27 9.94
N LEU A 75 7.34 10.42 9.38
CA LEU A 75 7.73 9.19 8.71
C LEU A 75 8.59 9.46 7.46
N VAL A 76 8.17 10.40 6.63
CA VAL A 76 8.89 10.79 5.40
C VAL A 76 10.23 11.45 5.76
N GLU A 77 10.21 12.40 6.69
CA GLU A 77 11.41 13.10 7.15
C GLU A 77 12.43 12.17 7.79
N ALA A 78 12.00 11.11 8.50
CA ALA A 78 12.91 10.12 9.06
C ALA A 78 13.73 9.41 7.96
N ALA A 79 13.13 9.10 6.82
CA ALA A 79 13.86 8.50 5.70
C ALA A 79 14.86 9.51 5.09
N VAL A 80 14.40 10.74 4.85
CA VAL A 80 15.24 11.80 4.28
C VAL A 80 16.39 12.18 5.22
N ASN A 81 16.13 12.38 6.49
CA ASN A 81 17.16 12.75 7.47
C ASN A 81 18.18 11.62 7.68
N ARG A 82 17.74 10.37 7.64
CA ARG A 82 18.63 9.22 7.87
C ARG A 82 19.50 8.87 6.67
N PHE A 83 18.99 9.05 5.45
CA PHE A 83 19.63 8.55 4.23
C PHE A 83 19.88 9.63 3.16
N GLY A 84 19.52 10.89 3.43
CA GLY A 84 19.71 12.03 2.54
C GLY A 84 18.77 12.07 1.33
N ARG A 85 17.88 11.08 1.17
CA ARG A 85 17.02 10.95 -0.01
C ARG A 85 15.75 10.16 0.25
N LEU A 86 14.77 10.32 -0.61
CA LEU A 86 13.60 9.45 -0.74
C LEU A 86 13.36 9.21 -2.23
N ASP A 87 13.37 7.96 -2.64
CA ASP A 87 13.21 7.54 -4.03
C ASP A 87 11.87 6.88 -4.29
N ILE A 88 11.38 6.10 -3.31
CA ILE A 88 10.18 5.29 -3.47
C ILE A 88 9.26 5.51 -2.27
N LEU A 89 7.96 5.75 -2.55
CA LEU A 89 6.90 5.70 -1.56
C LEU A 89 5.94 4.56 -1.90
N VAL A 90 5.69 3.67 -0.94
CA VAL A 90 4.60 2.69 -1.02
C VAL A 90 3.52 3.07 0.00
N ALA A 91 2.42 3.64 -0.47
CA ALA A 91 1.25 4.00 0.33
C ALA A 91 0.32 2.77 0.45
N ASN A 92 0.65 1.88 1.40
CA ASN A 92 -0.03 0.60 1.61
C ASN A 92 -0.96 0.59 2.85
N ALA A 93 -0.72 1.43 3.86
CA ALA A 93 -1.53 1.43 5.07
C ALA A 93 -3.02 1.57 4.77
N GLY A 94 -3.82 0.69 5.37
CA GLY A 94 -5.25 0.69 5.21
C GLY A 94 -5.93 -0.15 6.28
N ILE A 95 -7.23 0.07 6.43
CA ILE A 95 -8.13 -0.71 7.28
C ILE A 95 -9.30 -1.23 6.46
N TRP A 96 -9.84 -2.34 6.88
CA TRP A 96 -11.11 -2.89 6.46
C TRP A 96 -11.75 -3.57 7.66
N ASN A 97 -13.07 -3.51 7.77
CA ASN A 97 -13.83 -4.19 8.81
C ASN A 97 -14.76 -5.21 8.14
N ALA A 98 -14.66 -6.46 8.54
CA ALA A 98 -15.50 -7.52 7.99
C ALA A 98 -16.98 -7.42 8.42
N ALA A 99 -17.28 -6.73 9.53
CA ALA A 99 -18.65 -6.52 9.96
C ALA A 99 -19.41 -5.68 8.91
N PRO A 100 -20.53 -6.18 8.37
CA PRO A 100 -21.33 -5.43 7.42
C PRO A 100 -21.81 -4.10 8.02
N ALA A 101 -21.74 -3.03 7.22
CA ALA A 101 -22.23 -1.70 7.56
C ALA A 101 -23.18 -1.20 6.45
N PRO A 102 -24.47 -1.63 6.46
CA PRO A 102 -25.48 -1.12 5.56
C PRO A 102 -25.56 0.40 5.65
N ILE A 103 -25.78 1.08 4.52
CA ILE A 103 -25.68 2.55 4.45
C ILE A 103 -26.62 3.26 5.41
N GLU A 104 -27.81 2.71 5.65
CA GLU A 104 -28.80 3.28 6.55
C GLU A 104 -28.46 3.10 8.04
N ARG A 105 -27.43 2.29 8.36
CA ARG A 105 -26.95 2.03 9.73
C ARG A 105 -25.47 2.43 9.91
N MET A 106 -24.83 2.83 8.83
CA MET A 106 -23.43 3.27 8.89
C MET A 106 -23.33 4.57 9.68
N THR A 107 -22.54 4.55 10.76
CA THR A 107 -22.30 5.75 11.55
C THR A 107 -21.27 6.66 10.88
N GLU A 108 -21.42 7.98 11.10
CA GLU A 108 -20.41 8.97 10.66
C GLU A 108 -18.99 8.59 11.13
N ARG A 109 -18.85 8.11 12.36
CA ARG A 109 -17.55 7.64 12.87
C ARG A 109 -16.95 6.50 12.05
N GLN A 110 -17.76 5.53 11.59
CA GLN A 110 -17.28 4.41 10.76
C GLN A 110 -16.82 4.95 9.40
N TRP A 111 -17.58 5.86 8.82
CA TRP A 111 -17.24 6.54 7.57
C TRP A 111 -15.94 7.32 7.71
N ASP A 112 -15.85 8.20 8.70
CA ASP A 112 -14.68 9.07 8.90
C ASP A 112 -13.40 8.30 9.19
N GLU A 113 -13.44 7.28 10.05
CA GLU A 113 -12.27 6.43 10.35
C GLU A 113 -11.74 5.74 9.09
N MET A 114 -12.66 5.24 8.25
CA MET A 114 -12.31 4.58 6.99
C MET A 114 -11.63 5.55 6.02
N LEU A 115 -12.24 6.72 5.78
CA LEU A 115 -11.68 7.73 4.88
C LEU A 115 -10.41 8.37 5.45
N ALA A 116 -10.36 8.61 6.75
CA ALA A 116 -9.17 9.17 7.40
C ALA A 116 -7.94 8.28 7.21
N THR A 117 -8.11 6.96 7.33
CA THR A 117 -6.99 6.03 7.17
C THR A 117 -6.69 5.75 5.71
N ASN A 118 -7.71 5.35 4.92
CA ASN A 118 -7.52 4.77 3.59
C ASN A 118 -7.35 5.80 2.48
N LEU A 119 -7.88 7.01 2.64
CA LEU A 119 -7.82 8.06 1.63
C LEU A 119 -6.97 9.25 2.09
N LYS A 120 -7.34 9.89 3.22
CA LYS A 120 -6.57 11.02 3.74
C LYS A 120 -5.14 10.61 4.13
N GLY A 121 -4.95 9.41 4.71
CA GLY A 121 -3.63 8.88 5.05
C GLY A 121 -2.75 8.68 3.82
N VAL A 122 -3.32 8.22 2.70
CA VAL A 122 -2.61 8.12 1.42
C VAL A 122 -2.21 9.51 0.91
N TYR A 123 -3.16 10.46 0.89
CA TYR A 123 -2.87 11.85 0.56
C TYR A 123 -1.74 12.42 1.43
N ALA A 124 -1.81 12.22 2.74
CA ALA A 124 -0.85 12.79 3.69
C ALA A 124 0.59 12.36 3.41
N VAL A 125 0.82 11.06 3.19
CA VAL A 125 2.18 10.58 2.91
C VAL A 125 2.66 10.97 1.52
N ILE A 126 1.78 10.99 0.51
CA ILE A 126 2.11 11.46 -0.84
C ILE A 126 2.48 12.95 -0.80
N HIS A 127 1.71 13.79 -0.11
CA HIS A 127 1.97 15.22 0.03
C HIS A 127 3.38 15.50 0.56
N HIS A 128 3.80 14.80 1.61
CA HIS A 128 5.13 15.01 2.18
C HIS A 128 6.23 14.41 1.31
N ALA A 129 6.04 13.23 0.72
CA ALA A 129 7.01 12.60 -0.16
C ALA A 129 7.23 13.40 -1.46
N ALA A 130 6.15 13.84 -2.10
CA ALA A 130 6.21 14.60 -3.35
C ALA A 130 7.04 15.88 -3.21
N ARG A 131 7.00 16.58 -2.08
CA ARG A 131 7.83 17.77 -1.82
C ARG A 131 9.33 17.50 -1.93
N HIS A 132 9.79 16.33 -1.53
CA HIS A 132 11.19 15.90 -1.68
C HIS A 132 11.48 15.42 -3.10
N MET A 133 10.58 14.64 -3.68
CA MET A 133 10.74 14.07 -5.01
C MET A 133 10.73 15.14 -6.11
N VAL A 134 9.86 16.17 -6.03
CA VAL A 134 9.80 17.30 -6.97
C VAL A 134 11.12 18.08 -6.99
N ARG A 135 11.71 18.36 -5.83
CA ARG A 135 13.02 19.05 -5.75
C ARG A 135 14.14 18.24 -6.41
N ARG A 136 14.03 16.91 -6.34
CA ARG A 136 15.01 15.99 -6.92
C ARG A 136 14.73 15.65 -8.38
N LYS A 137 13.55 16.01 -8.88
CA LYS A 137 13.04 15.65 -10.22
C LYS A 137 13.09 14.14 -10.48
N SER A 138 12.80 13.35 -9.45
CA SER A 138 12.81 11.88 -9.51
C SER A 138 12.04 11.28 -8.35
N GLY A 139 11.24 10.26 -8.62
CA GLY A 139 10.53 9.51 -7.60
C GLY A 139 9.60 8.45 -8.18
N ARG A 140 9.27 7.47 -7.35
CA ARG A 140 8.26 6.46 -7.67
C ARG A 140 7.28 6.35 -6.51
N ILE A 141 6.00 6.45 -6.81
CA ILE A 141 4.92 6.35 -5.82
C ILE A 141 4.03 5.18 -6.22
N ILE A 142 3.89 4.21 -5.33
CA ILE A 142 3.00 3.07 -5.54
C ILE A 142 1.93 3.10 -4.45
N VAL A 143 0.67 3.08 -4.86
CA VAL A 143 -0.48 3.11 -3.96
C VAL A 143 -1.19 1.77 -3.97
N VAL A 144 -1.58 1.27 -2.80
CA VAL A 144 -2.35 0.02 -2.70
C VAL A 144 -3.83 0.35 -2.55
N SER A 145 -4.58 0.15 -3.63
CA SER A 145 -6.05 0.25 -3.64
C SER A 145 -6.70 -1.12 -3.33
N SER A 146 -7.71 -1.50 -4.09
CA SER A 146 -8.46 -2.76 -3.98
C SER A 146 -9.39 -2.91 -5.18
N THR A 147 -9.80 -4.14 -5.48
CA THR A 147 -10.95 -4.41 -6.37
C THR A 147 -12.22 -3.70 -5.91
N ALA A 148 -12.39 -3.49 -4.60
CA ALA A 148 -13.50 -2.71 -4.04
C ALA A 148 -13.53 -1.25 -4.52
N GLY A 149 -12.37 -0.67 -4.83
CA GLY A 149 -12.29 0.67 -5.40
C GLY A 149 -12.69 0.74 -6.87
N GLN A 150 -12.66 -0.38 -7.58
CA GLN A 150 -13.01 -0.50 -9.00
C GLN A 150 -14.49 -0.81 -9.20
N ARG A 151 -15.03 -1.78 -8.45
CA ARG A 151 -16.40 -2.29 -8.63
C ARG A 151 -17.40 -1.86 -7.55
N GLY A 152 -16.93 -1.16 -6.51
CA GLY A 152 -17.68 -0.97 -5.28
C GLY A 152 -17.63 -2.19 -4.36
N GLU A 153 -18.15 -2.05 -3.13
CA GLU A 153 -18.24 -3.16 -2.18
C GLU A 153 -19.54 -3.06 -1.41
N PRO A 154 -20.54 -3.89 -1.71
CA PRO A 154 -21.80 -3.90 -0.98
C PRO A 154 -21.58 -4.09 0.53
N LEU A 155 -22.36 -3.40 1.36
CA LEU A 155 -22.28 -3.40 2.82
C LEU A 155 -20.95 -2.86 3.40
N HIS A 156 -20.02 -2.43 2.54
CA HIS A 156 -18.74 -1.79 2.88
C HIS A 156 -18.47 -0.58 1.98
N THR A 157 -19.53 0.18 1.67
CA THR A 157 -19.49 1.28 0.70
C THR A 157 -18.46 2.36 1.05
N HIS A 158 -18.24 2.64 2.33
CA HIS A 158 -17.18 3.53 2.81
C HIS A 158 -15.76 3.02 2.43
N TYR A 159 -15.54 1.70 2.46
CA TYR A 159 -14.29 1.11 1.99
C TYR A 159 -14.15 1.25 0.48
N GLY A 160 -15.19 0.88 -0.28
CA GLY A 160 -15.23 1.06 -1.72
C GLY A 160 -14.97 2.52 -2.13
N ALA A 161 -15.66 3.48 -1.48
CA ALA A 161 -15.47 4.90 -1.71
C ALA A 161 -14.02 5.35 -1.43
N SER A 162 -13.44 4.90 -0.29
CA SER A 162 -12.06 5.24 0.05
C SER A 162 -11.05 4.72 -0.98
N LYS A 163 -11.22 3.51 -1.47
CA LYS A 163 -10.34 2.87 -2.45
C LYS A 163 -10.57 3.36 -3.88
N GLY A 164 -11.80 3.74 -4.23
CA GLY A 164 -12.12 4.43 -5.48
C GLY A 164 -11.53 5.85 -5.52
N GLY A 165 -11.64 6.59 -4.41
CA GLY A 165 -11.00 7.89 -4.25
C GLY A 165 -9.48 7.83 -4.44
N VAL A 166 -8.82 6.77 -3.95
CA VAL A 166 -7.40 6.53 -4.17
C VAL A 166 -7.07 6.30 -5.65
N ILE A 167 -7.89 5.55 -6.39
CA ILE A 167 -7.71 5.33 -7.82
C ILE A 167 -7.77 6.65 -8.58
N SER A 168 -8.79 7.48 -8.29
CA SER A 168 -8.92 8.81 -8.89
C SER A 168 -7.74 9.72 -8.55
N LEU A 169 -7.29 9.72 -7.28
CA LEU A 169 -6.12 10.47 -6.82
C LEU A 169 -4.86 10.11 -7.62
N VAL A 170 -4.61 8.81 -7.84
CA VAL A 170 -3.46 8.33 -8.62
C VAL A 170 -3.50 8.83 -10.05
N LYS A 171 -4.66 8.77 -10.70
CA LYS A 171 -4.84 9.25 -12.09
C LYS A 171 -4.57 10.75 -12.21
N GLY A 172 -5.10 11.56 -11.29
CA GLY A 172 -4.86 13.01 -11.27
C GLY A 172 -3.39 13.36 -11.04
N LEU A 173 -2.77 12.73 -10.04
CA LEU A 173 -1.38 12.96 -9.70
C LEU A 173 -0.40 12.46 -10.76
N ALA A 174 -0.77 11.50 -11.60
CA ALA A 174 0.08 11.02 -12.69
C ALA A 174 0.39 12.14 -13.68
N ALA A 175 -0.61 12.88 -14.12
CA ALA A 175 -0.42 14.02 -15.01
C ALA A 175 0.31 15.19 -14.31
N GLU A 176 0.02 15.42 -13.02
CA GLU A 176 0.61 16.51 -12.24
C GLU A 176 2.11 16.27 -11.97
N LEU A 177 2.51 15.04 -11.64
CA LEU A 177 3.84 14.71 -11.17
C LEU A 177 4.81 14.27 -12.28
N ALA A 178 4.31 13.79 -13.42
CA ALA A 178 5.14 13.34 -14.54
C ALA A 178 6.10 14.41 -15.07
N PRO A 179 5.75 15.71 -15.20
CA PRO A 179 6.67 16.77 -15.59
C PRO A 179 7.86 16.94 -14.62
N HIS A 180 7.73 16.44 -13.39
CA HIS A 180 8.78 16.47 -12.38
C HIS A 180 9.60 15.16 -12.33
N GLY A 181 9.43 14.26 -13.31
CA GLY A 181 10.14 12.97 -13.34
C GLY A 181 9.67 11.99 -12.26
N ILE A 182 8.44 12.15 -11.76
CA ILE A 182 7.85 11.28 -10.73
C ILE A 182 6.76 10.44 -11.37
N LEU A 183 6.86 9.12 -11.20
CA LEU A 183 5.85 8.19 -11.67
C LEU A 183 4.99 7.71 -10.49
N ILE A 184 3.68 7.72 -10.67
CA ILE A 184 2.73 7.22 -9.67
C ILE A 184 1.81 6.18 -10.28
N ASN A 185 1.75 5.01 -9.65
CA ASN A 185 0.90 3.89 -10.08
C ASN A 185 0.17 3.28 -8.89
N CYS A 186 -0.83 2.47 -9.18
CA CYS A 186 -1.64 1.79 -8.18
C CYS A 186 -1.61 0.29 -8.41
N VAL A 187 -1.63 -0.48 -7.33
CA VAL A 187 -1.96 -1.92 -7.37
C VAL A 187 -3.35 -2.09 -6.79
N ALA A 188 -4.20 -2.86 -7.47
CA ALA A 188 -5.56 -3.19 -7.01
C ALA A 188 -5.65 -4.70 -6.68
N PRO A 189 -5.35 -5.11 -5.43
CA PRO A 189 -5.46 -6.49 -5.00
C PRO A 189 -6.91 -6.95 -4.92
N GLY A 190 -7.12 -8.25 -5.16
CA GLY A 190 -8.30 -8.96 -4.72
C GLY A 190 -8.15 -9.47 -3.27
N TRP A 191 -8.69 -10.67 -3.00
CA TRP A 191 -8.52 -11.33 -1.70
C TRP A 191 -7.08 -11.81 -1.49
N VAL A 192 -6.50 -11.41 -0.36
CA VAL A 192 -5.12 -11.74 0.03
C VAL A 192 -5.15 -12.38 1.42
N ASP A 193 -4.41 -13.46 1.59
CA ASP A 193 -4.28 -14.18 2.87
C ASP A 193 -3.45 -13.37 3.86
N THR A 194 -4.14 -12.59 4.67
CA THR A 194 -3.59 -11.67 5.66
C THR A 194 -4.49 -11.59 6.88
N ASP A 195 -3.99 -11.04 7.98
CA ASP A 195 -4.81 -10.77 9.19
C ASP A 195 -6.09 -9.96 8.87
N MET A 196 -6.08 -9.15 7.82
CA MET A 196 -7.26 -8.37 7.40
C MET A 196 -8.38 -9.28 6.90
N ALA A 197 -8.06 -10.40 6.27
CA ALA A 197 -9.01 -11.38 5.75
C ALA A 197 -9.34 -12.49 6.76
N GLU A 198 -8.75 -12.48 7.95
CA GLU A 198 -8.82 -13.59 8.92
C GLU A 198 -10.26 -13.95 9.29
N SER A 199 -11.15 -12.97 9.48
CA SER A 199 -12.54 -13.22 9.79
C SER A 199 -13.30 -13.97 8.69
N VAL A 200 -12.93 -13.73 7.42
CA VAL A 200 -13.48 -14.44 6.27
C VAL A 200 -12.87 -15.84 6.17
N THR A 201 -11.56 -15.98 6.33
CA THR A 201 -10.88 -17.28 6.20
C THR A 201 -11.26 -18.27 7.31
N ARG A 202 -11.58 -17.78 8.51
CA ARG A 202 -12.07 -18.61 9.62
C ARG A 202 -13.51 -19.06 9.45
N ASN A 203 -14.32 -18.37 8.64
CA ASN A 203 -15.70 -18.75 8.37
C ASN A 203 -15.77 -19.53 7.05
N ARG A 204 -16.00 -20.86 7.12
CA ARG A 204 -16.05 -21.74 5.94
C ARG A 204 -17.04 -21.27 4.86
N GLY A 205 -18.20 -20.74 5.27
CA GLY A 205 -19.24 -20.25 4.36
C GLY A 205 -18.80 -19.01 3.61
N GLU A 206 -18.31 -18.01 4.33
CA GLU A 206 -17.81 -16.76 3.75
C GLU A 206 -16.55 -17.00 2.89
N TYR A 207 -15.67 -17.88 3.33
CA TYR A 207 -14.49 -18.25 2.55
C TYR A 207 -14.88 -18.88 1.20
N ARG A 208 -15.83 -19.82 1.18
CA ARG A 208 -16.34 -20.43 -0.06
C ARG A 208 -16.97 -19.39 -1.00
N LYS A 209 -17.77 -18.47 -0.45
CA LYS A 209 -18.35 -17.37 -1.23
C LYS A 209 -17.26 -16.49 -1.84
N ALA A 210 -16.28 -16.10 -1.06
CA ALA A 210 -15.14 -15.30 -1.54
C ALA A 210 -14.37 -16.06 -2.64
N LEU A 211 -14.04 -17.33 -2.44
CA LEU A 211 -13.39 -18.16 -3.47
C LEU A 211 -14.18 -18.27 -4.77
N ALA A 212 -15.52 -18.32 -4.68
CA ALA A 212 -16.38 -18.40 -5.86
C ALA A 212 -16.26 -17.16 -6.76
N THR A 213 -15.89 -16.01 -6.21
CA THR A 213 -15.69 -14.76 -6.97
C THR A 213 -14.30 -14.66 -7.63
N ILE A 214 -13.38 -15.60 -7.33
CA ILE A 214 -12.00 -15.56 -7.84
C ILE A 214 -11.82 -16.66 -8.89
N PRO A 215 -11.59 -16.35 -10.17
CA PRO A 215 -11.30 -17.35 -11.20
C PRO A 215 -10.15 -18.29 -10.84
N LEU A 216 -9.07 -17.80 -10.21
CA LEU A 216 -7.95 -18.65 -9.75
C LEU A 216 -8.28 -19.49 -8.50
N ARG A 217 -9.48 -19.38 -7.93
CA ARG A 217 -10.00 -20.21 -6.83
C ARG A 217 -9.13 -20.27 -5.58
N ARG A 218 -8.33 -19.26 -5.32
CA ARG A 218 -7.54 -19.11 -4.10
C ARG A 218 -7.32 -17.64 -3.74
N PHE A 219 -7.05 -17.36 -2.48
CA PHE A 219 -6.51 -16.08 -2.07
C PHE A 219 -5.06 -15.96 -2.52
N ALA A 220 -4.63 -14.74 -2.82
CA ALA A 220 -3.24 -14.46 -3.08
C ALA A 220 -2.42 -14.50 -1.79
N ARG A 221 -1.18 -14.89 -1.89
CA ARG A 221 -0.20 -14.68 -0.81
C ARG A 221 0.25 -13.21 -0.81
N PRO A 222 0.64 -12.64 0.34
CA PRO A 222 1.13 -11.26 0.41
C PRO A 222 2.28 -10.97 -0.57
N GLU A 223 3.14 -11.96 -0.81
CA GLU A 223 4.28 -11.85 -1.72
C GLU A 223 3.83 -11.67 -3.18
N GLU A 224 2.69 -12.28 -3.57
CA GLU A 224 2.13 -12.14 -4.92
C GLU A 224 1.59 -10.73 -5.19
N ILE A 225 1.42 -9.90 -4.16
CA ILE A 225 1.10 -8.48 -4.28
C ILE A 225 2.37 -7.62 -4.14
N ALA A 226 3.30 -8.02 -3.28
CA ALA A 226 4.54 -7.29 -3.07
C ALA A 226 5.45 -7.27 -4.33
N LEU A 227 5.47 -8.34 -5.12
CA LEU A 227 6.26 -8.41 -6.34
C LEU A 227 5.79 -7.43 -7.44
N PRO A 228 4.49 -7.30 -7.77
CA PRO A 228 3.99 -6.22 -8.61
C PRO A 228 4.30 -4.81 -8.09
N ILE A 229 4.25 -4.59 -6.76
CA ILE A 229 4.67 -3.33 -6.14
C ILE A 229 6.16 -3.07 -6.40
N LEU A 230 7.00 -4.08 -6.24
CA LEU A 230 8.44 -4.01 -6.51
C LEU A 230 8.71 -3.73 -8.00
N PHE A 231 7.98 -4.37 -8.90
CA PHE A 231 8.06 -4.12 -10.35
C PHE A 231 7.75 -2.66 -10.67
N LEU A 232 6.64 -2.12 -10.16
CA LEU A 232 6.26 -0.72 -10.39
C LEU A 232 7.26 0.28 -9.78
N ALA A 233 8.00 -0.12 -8.76
CA ALA A 233 9.06 0.68 -8.16
C ALA A 233 10.40 0.62 -8.93
N SER A 234 10.54 -0.27 -9.88
CA SER A 234 11.78 -0.50 -10.63
C SER A 234 11.82 0.23 -11.97
N ASP A 235 12.99 0.21 -12.61
CA ASP A 235 13.18 0.80 -13.95
C ASP A 235 12.44 0.03 -15.05
N PHE A 236 12.00 -1.21 -14.79
CA PHE A 236 11.16 -1.96 -15.71
C PHE A 236 9.78 -1.33 -15.94
N ALA A 237 9.33 -0.46 -15.02
CA ALA A 237 8.09 0.30 -15.13
C ALA A 237 8.33 1.78 -15.49
N SER A 238 9.47 2.13 -16.11
CA SER A 238 9.87 3.51 -16.38
C SER A 238 8.95 4.26 -17.36
N TYR A 239 8.10 3.57 -18.11
CA TYR A 239 7.11 4.17 -19.02
C TYR A 239 5.67 3.96 -18.53
N MET A 240 5.48 3.68 -17.22
CA MET A 240 4.17 3.47 -16.60
C MET A 240 3.90 4.57 -15.58
N THR A 241 2.81 5.33 -15.78
CA THR A 241 2.29 6.28 -14.79
C THR A 241 0.76 6.37 -14.91
N GLY A 242 0.07 6.48 -13.79
CA GLY A 242 -1.39 6.49 -13.74
C GLY A 242 -2.05 5.11 -13.87
N GLU A 243 -1.26 4.05 -13.95
CA GLU A 243 -1.75 2.68 -14.13
C GLU A 243 -2.39 2.14 -12.84
N ILE A 244 -3.46 1.37 -13.02
CA ILE A 244 -4.13 0.62 -11.96
C ILE A 244 -3.93 -0.87 -12.24
N LEU A 245 -2.80 -1.38 -11.78
CA LEU A 245 -2.40 -2.77 -12.03
C LEU A 245 -3.26 -3.75 -11.23
N ASN A 246 -4.04 -4.55 -11.94
CA ASN A 246 -4.91 -5.57 -11.36
C ASN A 246 -4.12 -6.79 -10.91
N VAL A 247 -4.17 -7.09 -9.60
CA VAL A 247 -3.54 -8.29 -9.00
C VAL A 247 -4.58 -9.00 -8.14
N ASN A 248 -5.59 -9.58 -8.80
CA ASN A 248 -6.82 -9.97 -8.13
C ASN A 248 -7.33 -11.38 -8.50
N GLY A 249 -6.51 -12.19 -9.17
CA GLY A 249 -6.88 -13.56 -9.57
C GLY A 249 -8.05 -13.64 -10.56
N GLY A 250 -8.32 -12.53 -11.29
CA GLY A 250 -9.40 -12.42 -12.26
C GLY A 250 -10.75 -11.96 -11.66
N SER A 251 -10.79 -11.58 -10.37
CA SER A 251 -12.05 -11.17 -9.70
C SER A 251 -12.67 -9.91 -10.29
N VAL A 252 -11.86 -9.02 -10.86
CA VAL A 252 -12.29 -7.82 -11.57
C VAL A 252 -11.44 -7.67 -12.82
N LEU A 253 -12.11 -7.55 -13.94
CA LEU A 253 -11.50 -7.38 -15.25
C LEU A 253 -11.81 -5.94 -15.69
N CYS A 254 -10.90 -5.02 -15.40
CA CYS A 254 -10.95 -3.64 -15.88
C CYS A 254 -9.79 -3.45 -16.85
N GLY A 255 -10.11 -3.13 -18.08
CA GLY A 255 -9.17 -2.78 -19.11
C GLY A 255 -9.52 -1.44 -19.70
#